data_aef901a1b13fb6de89757f5836dfea6c
#
_entry.id   aef901a1b13fb6de89757f5836dfea6c
#
_cell.length_a   1.000
_cell.length_b   1.000
_cell.length_c   1.000
_cell.angle_alpha   90.00
_cell.angle_beta   90.00
_cell.angle_gamma   90.00
#
_symmetry.space_group_name_H-M   'P 1'
#
loop_
_entity.id
_entity.type
_entity.pdbx_description
1 polymer ?
#
loop_
_entity_poly.entity_id
_entity_poly.type
_entity_poly.pdbx_seq_one_letter_code
_entity_poly.pdbx_strand_id
1 'polypeptide(L)'
;MRESLMSFVNAGKPIIGICNGFQVLVKTGLLPGPDTGLSPDFLQRGSLTLNDSGRYEDRWVTLEFDPESPCIWTKGMDRIECPVRHGEGKYVMPSSEDLDRLSEHHQLTVRYVDPSTPVGAGITDEPLPYPLSPNGSMRNIAGICDASGLVFGLMPHPEAIYARWLHPEHTLSLIHI
;
A
#
# COMPACT_ATOMS: atom_id res chain seq x y z
N MET A 1 -9.27 21.85 -3.72
CA MET A 1 -8.31 20.74 -3.66
C MET A 1 -8.84 19.46 -4.33
N ARG A 2 -10.01 18.91 -3.93
CA ARG A 2 -10.58 17.71 -4.57
C ARG A 2 -10.77 17.87 -6.08
N GLU A 3 -11.42 18.94 -6.52
CA GLU A 3 -11.66 19.23 -7.95
C GLU A 3 -10.35 19.33 -8.75
N SER A 4 -9.32 19.97 -8.17
CA SER A 4 -8.01 20.08 -8.81
C SER A 4 -7.32 18.72 -8.96
N LEU A 5 -7.42 17.85 -7.94
CA LEU A 5 -6.91 16.47 -8.01
C LEU A 5 -7.67 15.65 -9.04
N MET A 6 -8.99 15.76 -9.08
CA MET A 6 -9.81 15.05 -10.06
C MET A 6 -9.49 15.50 -11.49
N SER A 7 -9.34 16.80 -11.71
CA SER A 7 -8.92 17.34 -13.02
C SER A 7 -7.54 16.81 -13.44
N PHE A 8 -6.64 16.65 -12.47
CA PHE A 8 -5.29 16.12 -12.70
C PHE A 8 -5.34 14.63 -13.13
N VAL A 9 -6.12 13.82 -12.40
CA VAL A 9 -6.32 12.40 -12.72
C VAL A 9 -7.01 12.23 -14.08
N ASN A 10 -8.09 12.99 -14.34
CA ASN A 10 -8.79 12.95 -15.61
C ASN A 10 -7.91 13.37 -16.80
N ALA A 11 -6.85 14.13 -16.55
CA ALA A 11 -5.83 14.46 -17.54
C ALA A 11 -4.77 13.34 -17.71
N GLY A 12 -4.96 12.15 -17.11
CA GLY A 12 -4.04 11.02 -17.20
C GLY A 12 -2.71 11.23 -16.50
N LYS A 13 -2.66 12.13 -15.51
CA LYS A 13 -1.41 12.43 -14.78
C LYS A 13 -1.25 11.55 -13.57
N PRO A 14 -0.05 11.00 -13.33
CA PRO A 14 0.19 10.08 -12.21
C PRO A 14 0.24 10.80 -10.86
N ILE A 15 -0.29 10.13 -9.83
CA ILE A 15 -0.27 10.60 -8.43
C ILE A 15 0.24 9.47 -7.55
N ILE A 16 1.16 9.79 -6.65
CA ILE A 16 1.54 8.93 -5.54
C ILE A 16 1.21 9.62 -4.21
N GLY A 17 0.57 8.88 -3.30
CA GLY A 17 0.28 9.31 -1.93
C GLY A 17 0.96 8.41 -0.92
N ILE A 18 1.91 8.94 -0.15
CA ILE A 18 2.60 8.20 0.91
C ILE A 18 2.01 8.56 2.26
N CYS A 19 1.73 7.54 3.11
CA CYS A 19 1.23 7.67 4.47
C CYS A 19 -0.02 8.58 4.53
N ASN A 20 0.10 9.80 5.03
CA ASN A 20 -1.00 10.79 5.03
C ASN A 20 -1.51 11.10 3.61
N GLY A 21 -0.65 11.05 2.60
CA GLY A 21 -1.05 11.17 1.19
C GLY A 21 -1.99 10.05 0.76
N PHE A 22 -1.72 8.82 1.19
CA PHE A 22 -2.62 7.68 0.94
C PHE A 22 -3.98 7.88 1.63
N GLN A 23 -3.99 8.34 2.89
CA GLN A 23 -5.23 8.69 3.61
C GLN A 23 -6.07 9.72 2.85
N VAL A 24 -5.43 10.76 2.29
CA VAL A 24 -6.10 11.79 1.48
C VAL A 24 -6.70 11.18 0.21
N LEU A 25 -5.96 10.33 -0.51
CA LEU A 25 -6.44 9.69 -1.73
C LEU A 25 -7.66 8.80 -1.47
N VAL A 26 -7.66 8.03 -0.37
CA VAL A 26 -8.80 7.21 0.03
C VAL A 26 -9.99 8.07 0.44
N LYS A 27 -9.77 9.11 1.27
CA LYS A 27 -10.83 10.01 1.72
C LYS A 27 -11.48 10.80 0.60
N THR A 28 -10.74 11.14 -0.44
CA THR A 28 -11.29 11.86 -1.61
C THR A 28 -11.98 10.94 -2.60
N GLY A 29 -11.90 9.61 -2.42
CA GLY A 29 -12.45 8.60 -3.34
C GLY A 29 -11.60 8.39 -4.59
N LEU A 30 -10.38 8.98 -4.65
CA LEU A 30 -9.43 8.72 -5.74
C LEU A 30 -8.82 7.32 -5.67
N LEU A 31 -8.86 6.70 -4.48
CA LEU A 31 -8.55 5.31 -4.27
C LEU A 31 -9.72 4.60 -3.56
N PRO A 32 -10.10 3.42 -4.04
CA PRO A 32 -9.59 2.69 -5.20
C PRO A 32 -10.00 3.26 -6.57
N GLY A 33 -10.72 4.40 -6.61
CA GLY A 33 -11.14 5.08 -7.82
C GLY A 33 -12.48 4.61 -8.40
N PRO A 34 -13.02 5.30 -9.42
CA PRO A 34 -14.33 5.01 -10.00
C PRO A 34 -14.35 3.79 -10.93
N ASP A 35 -13.25 3.51 -11.61
CA ASP A 35 -13.19 2.50 -12.68
C ASP A 35 -13.00 1.06 -12.14
N THR A 36 -13.25 0.85 -10.86
CA THR A 36 -13.21 -0.47 -10.22
C THR A 36 -14.49 -1.28 -10.45
N GLY A 37 -15.47 -0.74 -11.17
CA GLY A 37 -16.82 -1.30 -11.26
C GLY A 37 -17.67 -1.07 -10.01
N LEU A 38 -17.13 -0.41 -8.98
CA LEU A 38 -17.80 -0.19 -7.71
C LEU A 38 -18.73 1.04 -7.75
N SER A 39 -18.36 2.09 -8.48
CA SER A 39 -19.18 3.28 -8.72
C SER A 39 -18.55 4.19 -9.78
N PRO A 40 -19.34 4.85 -10.62
CA PRO A 40 -18.86 5.89 -11.52
C PRO A 40 -18.42 7.15 -10.77
N ASP A 41 -18.76 7.28 -9.50
CA ASP A 41 -18.45 8.46 -8.68
C ASP A 41 -17.23 8.24 -7.80
N PHE A 42 -16.44 9.30 -7.59
CA PHE A 42 -15.34 9.32 -6.64
C PHE A 42 -15.88 9.34 -5.19
N LEU A 43 -16.44 8.20 -4.76
CA LEU A 43 -16.96 8.02 -3.40
C LEU A 43 -15.90 7.34 -2.54
N GLN A 44 -15.81 7.77 -1.29
CA GLN A 44 -14.99 7.08 -0.31
C GLN A 44 -15.60 5.68 -0.04
N ARG A 45 -14.83 4.62 -0.34
CA ARG A 45 -15.26 3.23 -0.17
C ARG A 45 -14.46 2.48 0.87
N GLY A 46 -13.20 2.84 1.04
CA GLY A 46 -12.33 2.35 2.08
C GLY A 46 -11.99 3.44 3.09
N SER A 47 -11.26 3.06 4.11
CA SER A 47 -10.70 3.99 5.10
C SER A 47 -9.35 3.51 5.59
N LEU A 48 -8.54 4.45 6.07
CA LEU A 48 -7.38 4.17 6.89
C LEU A 48 -7.72 4.59 8.32
N THR A 49 -7.58 3.66 9.27
CA THR A 49 -7.99 3.84 10.67
C THR A 49 -6.86 3.46 11.62
N LEU A 50 -7.12 3.56 12.91
CA LEU A 50 -6.16 3.25 13.98
C LEU A 50 -5.56 1.84 13.80
N ASN A 51 -4.26 1.73 14.01
CA ASN A 51 -3.57 0.44 14.08
C ASN A 51 -4.21 -0.44 15.17
N ASP A 52 -4.26 -1.75 14.96
CA ASP A 52 -4.82 -2.70 15.95
C ASP A 52 -4.05 -2.68 17.27
N SER A 53 -2.77 -2.30 17.25
CA SER A 53 -1.97 -2.10 18.46
C SER A 53 -2.42 -0.90 19.31
N GLY A 54 -3.24 -0.01 18.76
CA GLY A 54 -3.60 1.27 19.38
C GLY A 54 -2.43 2.23 19.58
N ARG A 55 -1.31 1.99 18.92
CA ARG A 55 -0.04 2.73 19.09
C ARG A 55 0.48 3.25 17.77
N TYR A 56 1.36 4.24 17.86
CA TYR A 56 2.20 4.64 16.75
C TYR A 56 3.25 3.55 16.49
N GLU A 57 3.29 3.04 15.26
CA GLU A 57 4.26 2.05 14.81
C GLU A 57 5.39 2.74 14.04
N ASP A 58 6.61 2.57 14.52
CA ASP A 58 7.85 2.99 13.85
C ASP A 58 8.79 1.78 13.80
N ARG A 59 8.78 1.10 12.64
CA ARG A 59 9.55 -0.13 12.42
C ARG A 59 9.78 -0.41 10.94
N TRP A 60 10.72 -1.29 10.67
CA TRP A 60 10.88 -1.86 9.35
C TRP A 60 9.91 -3.03 9.15
N VAL A 61 9.39 -3.13 7.93
CA VAL A 61 8.48 -4.19 7.48
C VAL A 61 8.93 -4.68 6.10
N THR A 62 8.56 -5.91 5.78
CA THR A 62 8.79 -6.47 4.46
C THR A 62 7.53 -6.31 3.62
N LEU A 63 7.72 -5.80 2.41
CA LEU A 63 6.67 -5.55 1.43
C LEU A 63 6.91 -6.41 0.21
N GLU A 64 5.85 -6.99 -0.33
CA GLU A 64 5.86 -7.68 -1.61
C GLU A 64 4.86 -7.04 -2.56
N PHE A 65 5.27 -6.92 -3.81
CA PHE A 65 4.50 -6.25 -4.86
C PHE A 65 3.83 -7.29 -5.74
N ASP A 66 2.56 -7.04 -6.10
CA ASP A 66 1.85 -7.85 -7.06
C ASP A 66 2.44 -7.61 -8.47
N PRO A 67 3.05 -8.62 -9.09
CA PRO A 67 3.69 -8.48 -10.41
C PRO A 67 2.69 -8.19 -11.53
N GLU A 68 1.41 -8.57 -11.35
CA GLU A 68 0.34 -8.37 -12.32
C GLU A 68 -0.38 -7.02 -12.14
N SER A 69 -0.03 -6.27 -11.08
CA SER A 69 -0.65 -4.97 -10.81
C SER A 69 -0.50 -4.00 -12.00
N PRO A 70 -1.58 -3.26 -12.36
CA PRO A 70 -1.50 -2.20 -13.37
C PRO A 70 -0.65 -1.00 -12.91
N CYS A 71 -0.29 -0.92 -11.63
CA CYS A 71 0.39 0.20 -11.01
C CYS A 71 1.74 0.52 -11.68
N ILE A 72 1.85 1.72 -12.26
CA ILE A 72 3.09 2.15 -12.93
C ILE A 72 4.26 2.38 -11.96
N TRP A 73 3.95 2.67 -10.68
CA TRP A 73 4.94 3.01 -9.65
C TRP A 73 5.69 1.79 -9.11
N THR A 74 5.15 0.58 -9.32
CA THR A 74 5.68 -0.66 -8.77
C THR A 74 6.21 -1.63 -9.82
N LYS A 75 6.26 -1.20 -11.09
CA LYS A 75 6.72 -2.05 -12.20
C LYS A 75 8.14 -2.52 -12.01
N GLY A 76 8.33 -3.85 -12.07
CA GLY A 76 9.63 -4.50 -11.94
C GLY A 76 10.14 -4.59 -10.50
N MET A 77 9.28 -4.30 -9.51
CA MET A 77 9.59 -4.49 -8.10
C MET A 77 9.02 -5.81 -7.61
N ASP A 78 9.81 -6.60 -6.90
CA ASP A 78 9.38 -7.86 -6.31
C ASP A 78 9.13 -7.71 -4.81
N ARG A 79 10.17 -7.39 -4.04
CA ARG A 79 10.14 -7.27 -2.58
C ARG A 79 11.09 -6.18 -2.10
N ILE A 80 10.69 -5.43 -1.08
CA ILE A 80 11.57 -4.46 -0.41
C ILE A 80 11.33 -4.51 1.10
N GLU A 81 12.33 -4.07 1.86
CA GLU A 81 12.17 -3.67 3.25
C GLU A 81 11.97 -2.16 3.33
N CYS A 82 11.01 -1.73 4.14
CA CYS A 82 10.57 -0.34 4.17
C CYS A 82 10.12 0.05 5.58
N PRO A 83 10.46 1.26 6.08
CA PRO A 83 9.97 1.70 7.37
C PRO A 83 8.49 2.13 7.30
N VAL A 84 7.73 1.81 8.34
CA VAL A 84 6.41 2.37 8.63
C VAL A 84 6.51 3.37 9.78
N ARG A 85 5.74 4.46 9.73
CA ARG A 85 5.68 5.53 10.74
C ARG A 85 4.26 6.08 10.80
N HIS A 86 3.36 5.36 11.47
CA HIS A 86 1.95 5.76 11.52
C HIS A 86 1.22 5.23 12.75
N GLY A 87 0.21 5.97 13.22
CA GLY A 87 -0.77 5.53 14.21
C GLY A 87 -2.09 5.06 13.58
N GLU A 88 -2.35 5.48 12.34
CA GLU A 88 -3.56 5.23 11.56
C GLU A 88 -3.20 4.68 10.18
N GLY A 89 -2.77 3.44 10.13
CA GLY A 89 -2.33 2.78 8.89
C GLY A 89 -3.17 1.58 8.47
N LYS A 90 -4.16 1.19 9.29
CA LYS A 90 -5.01 0.03 9.03
C LYS A 90 -5.99 0.33 7.90
N TYR A 91 -5.78 -0.30 6.74
CA TYR A 91 -6.73 -0.24 5.64
C TYR A 91 -7.92 -1.13 5.92
N VAL A 92 -9.13 -0.57 5.78
CA VAL A 92 -10.41 -1.26 5.94
C VAL A 92 -11.35 -0.93 4.79
N MET A 93 -12.12 -1.93 4.37
CA MET A 93 -13.18 -1.79 3.38
C MET A 93 -14.42 -2.52 3.89
N PRO A 94 -15.61 -1.87 3.93
CA PRO A 94 -16.81 -2.47 4.53
C PRO A 94 -17.31 -3.70 3.79
N SER A 95 -17.15 -3.76 2.46
CA SER A 95 -17.62 -4.83 1.60
C SER A 95 -16.45 -5.80 1.27
N SER A 96 -16.62 -7.07 1.59
CA SER A 96 -15.71 -8.13 1.16
C SER A 96 -15.73 -8.33 -0.35
N GLU A 97 -16.90 -8.17 -0.99
CA GLU A 97 -17.06 -8.28 -2.44
C GLU A 97 -16.26 -7.19 -3.18
N ASP A 98 -16.26 -5.96 -2.63
CA ASP A 98 -15.47 -4.87 -3.19
C ASP A 98 -13.96 -5.16 -3.06
N LEU A 99 -13.56 -5.75 -1.94
CA LEU A 99 -12.17 -6.16 -1.71
C LEU A 99 -11.75 -7.31 -2.64
N ASP A 100 -12.65 -8.27 -2.90
CA ASP A 100 -12.43 -9.35 -3.87
C ASP A 100 -12.22 -8.80 -5.27
N ARG A 101 -13.05 -7.85 -5.71
CA ARG A 101 -12.89 -7.18 -7.01
C ARG A 101 -11.54 -6.45 -7.13
N LEU A 102 -11.12 -5.74 -6.08
CA LEU A 102 -9.79 -5.09 -6.10
C LEU A 102 -8.67 -6.13 -6.24
N SER A 103 -8.82 -7.30 -5.62
CA SER A 103 -7.88 -8.40 -5.75
C SER A 103 -7.88 -8.97 -7.17
N GLU A 104 -9.05 -9.26 -7.74
CA GLU A 104 -9.21 -9.78 -9.09
C GLU A 104 -8.63 -8.84 -10.17
N HIS A 105 -8.65 -7.52 -9.91
CA HIS A 105 -8.09 -6.51 -10.81
C HIS A 105 -6.64 -6.12 -10.46
N HIS A 106 -5.98 -6.85 -9.56
CA HIS A 106 -4.59 -6.61 -9.15
C HIS A 106 -4.34 -5.19 -8.62
N GLN A 107 -5.39 -4.57 -8.03
CA GLN A 107 -5.31 -3.22 -7.45
C GLN A 107 -4.80 -3.23 -6.00
N LEU A 108 -4.77 -4.41 -5.35
CA LEU A 108 -4.13 -4.60 -4.06
C LEU A 108 -2.62 -4.76 -4.25
N THR A 109 -2.00 -3.70 -4.68
CA THR A 109 -0.68 -3.63 -5.31
C THR A 109 0.48 -4.06 -4.40
N VAL A 110 0.39 -3.76 -3.10
CA VAL A 110 1.47 -3.99 -2.13
C VAL A 110 0.91 -4.61 -0.86
N ARG A 111 1.55 -5.68 -0.39
CA ARG A 111 1.18 -6.39 0.84
C ARG A 111 2.33 -6.44 1.83
N TYR A 112 2.01 -6.39 3.12
CA TYR A 112 2.93 -6.85 4.16
C TYR A 112 3.10 -8.36 4.03
N VAL A 113 4.32 -8.85 4.17
CA VAL A 113 4.64 -10.28 4.06
C VAL A 113 5.61 -10.72 5.16
N ASP A 114 5.63 -12.03 5.41
CA ASP A 114 6.67 -12.63 6.25
C ASP A 114 7.99 -12.70 5.46
N PRO A 115 9.07 -12.09 5.95
CA PRO A 115 10.38 -12.11 5.30
C PRO A 115 10.96 -13.52 5.11
N SER A 116 10.51 -14.49 5.90
CA SER A 116 10.95 -15.90 5.80
C SER A 116 10.35 -16.64 4.61
N THR A 117 9.28 -16.12 3.99
CA THR A 117 8.70 -16.73 2.80
C THR A 117 9.53 -16.46 1.55
N PRO A 118 9.58 -17.38 0.58
CA PRO A 118 10.21 -17.09 -0.71
C PRO A 118 9.57 -15.89 -1.42
N VAL A 119 10.37 -15.14 -2.16
CA VAL A 119 9.87 -14.04 -3.00
C VAL A 119 8.88 -14.59 -4.03
N GLY A 120 7.76 -13.93 -4.20
CA GLY A 120 6.65 -14.35 -5.05
C GLY A 120 5.65 -15.31 -4.37
N ALA A 121 5.89 -15.70 -3.10
CA ALA A 121 5.01 -16.59 -2.34
C ALA A 121 4.55 -15.99 -1.00
N GLY A 122 4.88 -14.72 -0.74
CA GLY A 122 4.55 -14.06 0.54
C GLY A 122 3.16 -13.46 0.58
N ILE A 123 2.56 -13.18 -0.57
CA ILE A 123 1.22 -12.57 -0.64
C ILE A 123 0.17 -13.58 -0.20
N THR A 124 -0.58 -13.24 0.85
CA THR A 124 -1.67 -14.04 1.41
C THR A 124 -2.80 -13.15 1.87
N ASP A 125 -4.03 -13.65 1.81
CA ASP A 125 -5.21 -13.01 2.38
C ASP A 125 -5.40 -13.34 3.86
N GLU A 126 -4.74 -14.38 4.36
CA GLU A 126 -4.73 -14.73 5.78
C GLU A 126 -4.03 -13.63 6.59
N PRO A 127 -4.62 -13.19 7.71
CA PRO A 127 -4.04 -12.15 8.54
C PRO A 127 -2.66 -12.54 9.06
N LEU A 128 -1.66 -11.73 8.78
CA LEU A 128 -0.34 -11.90 9.37
C LEU A 128 -0.34 -11.48 10.85
N PRO A 129 0.34 -12.25 11.71
CA PRO A 129 0.47 -11.86 13.10
C PRO A 129 1.33 -10.60 13.27
N TYR A 130 1.06 -9.84 14.33
CA TYR A 130 1.98 -8.79 14.76
C TYR A 130 3.32 -9.44 15.17
N PRO A 131 4.49 -8.87 14.79
CA PRO A 131 4.70 -7.55 14.17
C PRO A 131 4.78 -7.56 12.63
N LEU A 132 4.57 -8.68 11.96
CA LEU A 132 4.67 -8.79 10.49
C LEU A 132 3.65 -7.88 9.80
N SER A 133 2.39 -7.90 10.25
CA SER A 133 1.43 -6.85 9.93
C SER A 133 1.47 -5.78 11.02
N PRO A 134 1.96 -4.56 10.74
CA PRO A 134 2.16 -3.55 11.78
C PRO A 134 0.85 -2.90 12.24
N ASN A 135 -0.21 -2.99 11.45
CA ASN A 135 -1.42 -2.21 11.63
C ASN A 135 -2.73 -3.01 11.57
N GLY A 136 -2.67 -4.29 11.19
CA GLY A 136 -3.85 -5.15 11.06
C GLY A 136 -4.72 -4.84 9.83
N SER A 137 -4.14 -4.27 8.76
CA SER A 137 -4.85 -4.04 7.50
C SER A 137 -5.49 -5.31 6.96
N MET A 138 -6.70 -5.19 6.43
CA MET A 138 -7.37 -6.30 5.74
C MET A 138 -6.48 -6.85 4.63
N ARG A 139 -6.40 -8.19 4.53
CA ARG A 139 -5.55 -8.92 3.56
C ARG A 139 -4.10 -8.41 3.55
N ASN A 140 -3.58 -7.93 4.67
CA ASN A 140 -2.22 -7.41 4.81
C ASN A 140 -1.89 -6.26 3.83
N ILE A 141 -2.87 -5.47 3.43
CA ILE A 141 -2.70 -4.39 2.46
C ILE A 141 -1.78 -3.31 3.03
N ALA A 142 -0.70 -3.03 2.30
CA ALA A 142 0.21 -1.91 2.56
C ALA A 142 -0.02 -0.76 1.57
N GLY A 143 -0.52 -1.05 0.37
CA GLY A 143 -0.80 -0.07 -0.67
C GLY A 143 -1.74 -0.59 -1.75
N ILE A 144 -2.48 0.33 -2.38
CA ILE A 144 -3.42 0.05 -3.47
C ILE A 144 -3.25 1.06 -4.61
N CYS A 145 -3.65 0.67 -5.82
CA CYS A 145 -3.76 1.61 -6.93
C CYS A 145 -5.21 1.70 -7.46
N ASP A 146 -5.47 2.69 -8.29
CA ASP A 146 -6.69 2.77 -9.09
C ASP A 146 -6.63 1.82 -10.30
N ALA A 147 -7.74 1.65 -11.00
CA ALA A 147 -7.82 0.75 -12.17
C ALA A 147 -6.87 1.15 -13.32
N SER A 148 -6.53 2.43 -13.45
CA SER A 148 -5.57 2.90 -14.45
C SER A 148 -4.10 2.64 -14.07
N GLY A 149 -3.84 2.36 -12.80
CA GLY A 149 -2.49 2.23 -12.24
C GLY A 149 -1.72 3.54 -12.10
N LEU A 150 -2.35 4.69 -12.38
CA LEU A 150 -1.73 6.01 -12.29
C LEU A 150 -1.79 6.60 -10.89
N VAL A 151 -2.88 6.32 -10.15
CA VAL A 151 -3.03 6.78 -8.77
C VAL A 151 -2.64 5.65 -7.82
N PHE A 152 -1.66 5.89 -6.98
CA PHE A 152 -1.13 4.89 -6.05
C PHE A 152 -1.03 5.45 -4.64
N GLY A 153 -1.43 4.65 -3.65
CA GLY A 153 -1.31 4.95 -2.23
C GLY A 153 -0.53 3.89 -1.49
N LEU A 154 0.37 4.31 -0.62
CA LEU A 154 1.25 3.44 0.16
C LEU A 154 1.37 3.95 1.60
N MET A 155 1.22 3.08 2.62
CA MET A 155 1.41 3.46 4.02
C MET A 155 2.88 3.52 4.46
N PRO A 156 3.74 2.55 4.09
CA PRO A 156 5.18 2.65 4.35
C PRO A 156 5.85 3.83 3.65
N HIS A 157 7.07 4.16 4.12
CA HIS A 157 7.84 5.34 3.73
C HIS A 157 9.09 4.99 2.93
N PRO A 158 9.00 4.65 1.62
CA PRO A 158 10.17 4.33 0.81
C PRO A 158 11.13 5.53 0.67
N GLU A 159 10.63 6.76 0.76
CA GLU A 159 11.45 7.96 0.73
C GLU A 159 12.41 8.08 1.93
N ALA A 160 12.17 7.31 2.99
CA ALA A 160 13.07 7.27 4.15
C ALA A 160 14.29 6.35 3.94
N ILE A 161 14.38 5.62 2.80
CA ILE A 161 15.48 4.70 2.48
C ILE A 161 16.40 5.29 1.39
N TYR A 162 16.61 6.59 1.40
CA TYR A 162 17.43 7.26 0.39
C TYR A 162 18.94 6.96 0.49
N ALA A 163 19.37 6.28 1.56
CA ALA A 163 20.75 5.93 1.77
C ALA A 163 20.89 4.56 2.46
N ARG A 164 21.85 3.75 1.95
CA ARG A 164 22.06 2.37 2.42
C ARG A 164 22.26 2.24 3.94
N TRP A 165 22.94 3.22 4.56
CA TRP A 165 23.21 3.19 6.01
C TRP A 165 21.98 3.48 6.88
N LEU A 166 20.85 3.80 6.30
CA LEU A 166 19.57 3.94 7.03
C LEU A 166 18.91 2.60 7.28
N HIS A 167 19.31 1.56 6.55
CA HIS A 167 18.79 0.21 6.77
C HIS A 167 19.39 -0.40 8.05
N PRO A 168 18.58 -1.06 8.93
CA PRO A 168 19.08 -1.63 10.19
C PRO A 168 20.20 -2.66 9.97
N GLU A 169 20.16 -3.38 8.88
CA GLU A 169 21.12 -4.43 8.53
C GLU A 169 22.23 -3.97 7.57
N HIS A 170 22.41 -2.66 7.39
CA HIS A 170 23.37 -2.12 6.41
C HIS A 170 24.81 -2.62 6.62
N THR A 171 25.20 -2.95 7.85
CA THR A 171 26.53 -3.48 8.16
C THR A 171 26.68 -4.96 7.78
N LEU A 172 25.61 -5.75 7.80
CA LEU A 172 25.64 -7.17 7.46
C LEU A 172 25.94 -7.37 5.98
N SER A 173 25.47 -6.47 5.12
CA SER A 173 25.73 -6.52 3.69
C SER A 173 27.18 -6.13 3.31
N LEU A 174 27.97 -5.59 4.24
CA LEU A 174 29.40 -5.31 4.04
C LEU A 174 30.30 -6.53 4.33
N ILE A 175 29.75 -7.56 4.98
CA ILE A 175 30.49 -8.79 5.34
C ILE A 175 30.54 -9.78 4.16
N HIS A 176 29.74 -9.55 3.12
CA HIS A 176 29.62 -10.42 1.94
C HIS A 176 30.26 -9.82 0.67
N ILE A 177 31.17 -8.84 0.81
CA ILE A 177 32.03 -8.34 -0.29
C ILE A 177 33.40 -9.00 -0.19
#